data_ca882e7af89906e1786756adc1a01561
#
_entry.id   ca882e7af89906e1786756adc1a01561
#
_cell.length_a   1.000
_cell.length_b   1.000
_cell.length_c   1.000
_cell.angle_alpha   90.00
_cell.angle_beta   90.00
_cell.angle_gamma   90.00
#
_symmetry.space_group_name_H-M   'P 1'
#
loop_
_entity.id
_entity.type
_entity.pdbx_description
1 polymer ?
#
loop_
_entity_poly.entity_id
_entity_poly.type
_entity_poly.pdbx_seq_one_letter_code
_entity_poly.pdbx_strand_id
1 'polypeptide(L)'
;RITAHDYDIRDGMDFARRIKELGYKVSINPINIMGYSDKDLLWIFEQVNEIHPWQFSIVDTFGSMRRRDLERIVSLADHNLAPDIRLGLHLHENMALSFCLAQEFLDKPLLRDKTVDGSLNGMGRTPGNLPIELVADYCNENLNTHYDLDEIMDAIQDHIAPIKGESAWGYSPAYFLSARFNLHRNYAEHYLHKGDLTNRDINHLLAAIDPGKKTAFDAAYADKLY
;
A
#
# COMPACT_ATOMS: atom_id res chain seq x y z
N ARG A 1 -13.63 -1.45 -4.62
CA ARG A 1 -12.27 -1.02 -4.97
C ARG A 1 -11.90 -1.50 -6.37
N ILE A 2 -11.31 -0.62 -7.16
CA ILE A 2 -10.73 -0.95 -8.46
C ILE A 2 -9.22 -0.80 -8.32
N THR A 3 -8.50 -1.91 -8.45
CA THR A 3 -7.04 -1.94 -8.44
C THR A 3 -6.56 -2.21 -9.86
N ALA A 4 -5.59 -1.42 -10.33
CA ALA A 4 -4.99 -1.58 -11.64
C ALA A 4 -3.47 -1.36 -11.56
N HIS A 5 -2.71 -2.17 -12.29
CA HIS A 5 -1.28 -1.99 -12.44
C HIS A 5 -0.97 -0.83 -13.41
N ASP A 6 0.28 -0.37 -13.40
CA ASP A 6 0.79 0.64 -14.30
C ASP A 6 0.62 0.26 -15.79
N TYR A 7 0.77 -1.02 -16.11
CA TYR A 7 0.60 -1.54 -17.48
C TYR A 7 -0.86 -1.72 -17.93
N ASP A 8 -1.83 -1.74 -17.02
CA ASP A 8 -3.27 -1.88 -17.31
C ASP A 8 -4.13 -0.75 -16.70
N ILE A 9 -3.52 0.34 -16.27
CA ILE A 9 -4.19 1.45 -15.58
C ILE A 9 -5.32 2.07 -16.42
N ARG A 10 -5.19 2.08 -17.75
CA ARG A 10 -6.22 2.60 -18.66
C ARG A 10 -7.48 1.74 -18.61
N ASP A 11 -7.32 0.44 -18.74
CA ASP A 11 -8.42 -0.53 -18.64
C ASP A 11 -9.08 -0.47 -17.24
N GLY A 12 -8.26 -0.28 -16.21
CA GLY A 12 -8.74 -0.07 -14.83
C GLY A 12 -9.61 1.19 -14.70
N MET A 13 -9.26 2.30 -15.35
CA MET A 13 -10.06 3.53 -15.37
C MET A 13 -11.38 3.32 -16.14
N ASP A 14 -11.36 2.66 -17.30
CA ASP A 14 -12.56 2.35 -18.04
C ASP A 14 -13.50 1.42 -17.27
N PHE A 15 -12.94 0.44 -16.58
CA PHE A 15 -13.72 -0.43 -15.69
C PHE A 15 -14.33 0.35 -14.52
N ALA A 16 -13.58 1.24 -13.88
CA ALA A 16 -14.07 2.10 -12.81
C ALA A 16 -15.25 2.97 -13.26
N ARG A 17 -15.19 3.53 -14.47
CA ARG A 17 -16.27 4.33 -15.08
C ARG A 17 -17.53 3.52 -15.22
N ARG A 18 -17.44 2.29 -15.78
CA ARG A 18 -18.59 1.38 -15.95
C ARG A 18 -19.23 0.98 -14.63
N ILE A 19 -18.42 0.67 -13.61
CA ILE A 19 -18.93 0.30 -12.28
C ILE A 19 -19.65 1.49 -11.63
N LYS A 20 -19.13 2.71 -11.81
CA LYS A 20 -19.79 3.92 -11.31
C LYS A 20 -21.14 4.19 -12.01
N GLU A 21 -21.21 4.00 -13.35
CA GLU A 21 -22.43 4.13 -14.15
C GLU A 21 -23.53 3.15 -13.66
N LEU A 22 -23.15 2.01 -13.09
CA LEU A 22 -24.06 1.07 -12.46
C LEU A 22 -24.53 1.51 -11.05
N GLY A 23 -24.12 2.69 -10.57
CA GLY A 23 -24.56 3.28 -9.29
C GLY A 23 -23.72 2.87 -8.08
N TYR A 24 -22.61 2.15 -8.25
CA TYR A 24 -21.73 1.78 -7.13
C TYR A 24 -20.81 2.94 -6.70
N LYS A 25 -20.53 2.98 -5.39
CA LYS A 25 -19.42 3.79 -4.86
C LYS A 25 -18.11 3.15 -5.27
N VAL A 26 -17.27 3.88 -6.00
CA VAL A 26 -16.00 3.40 -6.52
C VAL A 26 -14.85 4.03 -5.73
N SER A 27 -13.87 3.21 -5.35
CA SER A 27 -12.54 3.64 -4.91
C SER A 27 -11.51 3.19 -5.95
N ILE A 28 -10.69 4.12 -6.44
CA ILE A 28 -9.62 3.86 -7.41
C ILE A 28 -8.30 3.73 -6.67
N ASN A 29 -7.62 2.61 -6.87
CA ASN A 29 -6.43 2.20 -6.13
C ASN A 29 -5.31 1.78 -7.12
N PRO A 30 -4.53 2.73 -7.67
CA PRO A 30 -3.42 2.38 -8.56
C PRO A 30 -2.37 1.55 -7.84
N ILE A 31 -1.98 0.42 -8.45
CA ILE A 31 -0.90 -0.42 -7.94
C ILE A 31 0.44 0.24 -8.28
N ASN A 32 1.43 0.08 -7.37
CA ASN A 32 2.79 0.61 -7.54
C ASN A 32 2.82 2.14 -7.75
N ILE A 33 2.09 2.87 -6.94
CA ILE A 33 2.03 4.35 -7.06
C ILE A 33 3.42 5.01 -7.00
N MET A 34 4.39 4.35 -6.37
CA MET A 34 5.78 4.78 -6.30
C MET A 34 6.52 4.72 -7.65
N GLY A 35 6.01 3.95 -8.60
CA GLY A 35 6.59 3.78 -9.93
C GLY A 35 6.16 4.85 -10.94
N TYR A 36 5.12 5.63 -10.64
CA TYR A 36 4.61 6.66 -11.55
C TYR A 36 5.42 7.95 -11.46
N SER A 37 5.71 8.55 -12.63
CA SER A 37 6.21 9.91 -12.69
C SER A 37 5.13 10.92 -12.32
N ASP A 38 5.52 12.18 -12.04
CA ASP A 38 4.54 13.24 -11.77
C ASP A 38 3.59 13.44 -12.96
N LYS A 39 4.10 13.32 -14.19
CA LYS A 39 3.29 13.40 -15.41
C LYS A 39 2.22 12.31 -15.48
N ASP A 40 2.59 11.07 -15.11
CA ASP A 40 1.65 9.94 -15.12
C ASP A 40 0.60 10.12 -14.01
N LEU A 41 1.02 10.57 -12.81
CA LEU A 41 0.09 10.87 -11.72
C LEU A 41 -0.90 11.98 -12.09
N LEU A 42 -0.46 13.06 -12.75
CA LEU A 42 -1.33 14.12 -13.21
C LEU A 42 -2.36 13.61 -14.22
N TRP A 43 -1.93 12.77 -15.17
CA TRP A 43 -2.87 12.13 -16.11
C TRP A 43 -3.88 11.24 -15.37
N ILE A 44 -3.43 10.45 -14.36
CA ILE A 44 -4.33 9.64 -13.53
C ILE A 44 -5.36 10.54 -12.83
N PHE A 45 -4.93 11.66 -12.25
CA PHE A 45 -5.84 12.58 -11.55
C PHE A 45 -6.86 13.23 -12.50
N GLU A 46 -6.47 13.54 -13.74
CA GLU A 46 -7.42 13.99 -14.77
C GLU A 46 -8.51 12.93 -15.02
N GLN A 47 -8.12 11.66 -15.21
CA GLN A 47 -9.08 10.57 -15.39
C GLN A 47 -9.94 10.34 -14.14
N VAL A 48 -9.35 10.42 -12.96
CA VAL A 48 -10.07 10.32 -11.68
C VAL A 48 -11.09 11.45 -11.54
N ASN A 49 -10.76 12.68 -11.92
CA ASN A 49 -11.70 13.80 -11.89
C ASN A 49 -12.87 13.61 -12.87
N GLU A 50 -12.62 13.06 -14.07
CA GLU A 50 -13.69 12.71 -15.02
C GLU A 50 -14.62 11.62 -14.51
N ILE A 51 -14.05 10.55 -13.92
CA ILE A 51 -14.83 9.45 -13.33
C ILE A 51 -15.55 9.93 -12.08
N HIS A 52 -14.94 10.83 -11.31
CA HIS A 52 -15.47 11.36 -10.06
C HIS A 52 -15.85 10.26 -9.05
N PRO A 53 -14.89 9.39 -8.67
CA PRO A 53 -15.15 8.29 -7.74
C PRO A 53 -15.41 8.80 -6.32
N TRP A 54 -15.89 7.94 -5.45
CA TRP A 54 -16.02 8.25 -4.03
C TRP A 54 -14.67 8.49 -3.34
N GLN A 55 -13.60 7.80 -3.83
CA GLN A 55 -12.26 7.86 -3.25
C GLN A 55 -11.18 7.56 -4.28
N PHE A 56 -10.07 8.24 -4.18
CA PHE A 56 -8.78 7.86 -4.73
C PHE A 56 -7.85 7.42 -3.60
N SER A 57 -7.14 6.29 -3.73
CA SER A 57 -6.23 5.81 -2.69
C SER A 57 -4.78 5.77 -3.16
N ILE A 58 -3.91 6.29 -2.33
CA ILE A 58 -2.46 6.15 -2.44
C ILE A 58 -2.11 4.76 -1.88
N VAL A 59 -1.58 3.88 -2.72
CA VAL A 59 -1.29 2.49 -2.36
C VAL A 59 0.21 2.22 -2.38
N ASP A 60 0.81 2.05 -1.22
CA ASP A 60 2.19 1.59 -1.07
C ASP A 60 2.28 0.07 -1.28
N THR A 61 2.14 -0.35 -2.53
CA THR A 61 2.00 -1.76 -2.91
C THR A 61 3.15 -2.64 -2.45
N PHE A 62 4.36 -2.12 -2.46
CA PHE A 62 5.57 -2.88 -2.11
C PHE A 62 6.16 -2.51 -0.75
N GLY A 63 5.44 -1.69 0.04
CA GLY A 63 5.89 -1.21 1.34
C GLY A 63 7.19 -0.40 1.26
N SER A 64 7.40 0.30 0.15
CA SER A 64 8.64 1.02 -0.19
C SER A 64 8.57 2.53 0.08
N MET A 65 7.37 3.04 0.41
CA MET A 65 7.10 4.46 0.62
C MET A 65 7.88 5.00 1.82
N ARG A 66 8.46 6.16 1.62
CA ARG A 66 9.11 6.95 2.67
C ARG A 66 8.38 8.28 2.83
N ARG A 67 8.68 9.00 3.89
CA ARG A 67 8.08 10.30 4.21
C ARG A 67 8.05 11.27 3.02
N ARG A 68 9.18 11.45 2.34
CA ARG A 68 9.28 12.34 1.16
C ARG A 68 8.37 11.92 0.00
N ASP A 69 8.15 10.62 -0.16
CA ASP A 69 7.33 10.06 -1.23
C ASP A 69 5.85 10.30 -0.92
N LEU A 70 5.45 10.06 0.34
CA LEU A 70 4.11 10.38 0.84
C LEU A 70 3.82 11.88 0.64
N GLU A 71 4.74 12.75 1.08
CA GLU A 71 4.59 14.20 0.96
C GLU A 71 4.39 14.65 -0.49
N ARG A 72 5.22 14.15 -1.41
CA ARG A 72 5.12 14.42 -2.85
C ARG A 72 3.78 14.02 -3.42
N ILE A 73 3.38 12.75 -3.20
CA ILE A 73 2.17 12.19 -3.82
C ILE A 73 0.92 12.81 -3.22
N VAL A 74 0.86 13.01 -1.90
CA VAL A 74 -0.27 13.66 -1.23
C VAL A 74 -0.43 15.09 -1.71
N SER A 75 0.67 15.85 -1.80
CA SER A 75 0.62 17.23 -2.30
C SER A 75 0.12 17.29 -3.74
N LEU A 76 0.61 16.44 -4.62
CA LEU A 76 0.12 16.36 -6.00
C LEU A 76 -1.37 16.01 -6.05
N ALA A 77 -1.81 15.01 -5.28
CA ALA A 77 -3.20 14.59 -5.25
C ALA A 77 -4.13 15.68 -4.70
N ASP A 78 -3.75 16.34 -3.60
CA ASP A 78 -4.57 17.35 -2.96
C ASP A 78 -4.80 18.59 -3.83
N HIS A 79 -3.80 18.96 -4.65
CA HIS A 79 -3.90 20.13 -5.55
C HIS A 79 -4.58 19.82 -6.89
N ASN A 80 -4.67 18.56 -7.29
CA ASN A 80 -5.13 18.21 -8.65
C ASN A 80 -6.42 17.37 -8.68
N LEU A 81 -6.83 16.75 -7.59
CA LEU A 81 -8.12 16.07 -7.51
C LEU A 81 -9.25 17.05 -7.15
N ALA A 82 -10.46 16.78 -7.62
CA ALA A 82 -11.65 17.51 -7.20
C ALA A 82 -11.83 17.42 -5.67
N PRO A 83 -12.20 18.50 -4.97
CA PRO A 83 -12.12 18.59 -3.50
C PRO A 83 -13.05 17.63 -2.75
N ASP A 84 -14.11 17.15 -3.37
CA ASP A 84 -15.06 16.18 -2.81
C ASP A 84 -14.65 14.71 -3.04
N ILE A 85 -13.58 14.46 -3.79
CA ILE A 85 -12.97 13.13 -3.89
C ILE A 85 -12.10 12.88 -2.66
N ARG A 86 -12.46 11.89 -1.85
CA ARG A 86 -11.67 11.50 -0.68
C ARG A 86 -10.29 11.00 -1.06
N LEU A 87 -9.30 11.28 -0.22
CA LEU A 87 -7.96 10.72 -0.35
C LEU A 87 -7.78 9.59 0.66
N GLY A 88 -7.49 8.39 0.14
CA GLY A 88 -7.21 7.21 0.94
C GLY A 88 -5.71 6.92 1.00
N LEU A 89 -5.28 6.26 2.08
CA LEU A 89 -3.92 5.76 2.24
C LEU A 89 -3.96 4.28 2.60
N HIS A 90 -3.21 3.46 1.84
CA HIS A 90 -3.07 2.02 2.07
C HIS A 90 -1.59 1.64 2.10
N LEU A 91 -1.14 1.13 3.24
CA LEU A 91 0.27 0.91 3.54
C LEU A 91 0.57 -0.54 3.89
N HIS A 92 1.81 -0.99 3.57
CA HIS A 92 2.35 -2.27 3.97
C HIS A 92 3.57 -2.11 4.89
N GLU A 93 3.83 -3.13 5.72
CA GLU A 93 4.75 -3.05 6.86
C GLU A 93 6.20 -3.49 6.52
N ASN A 94 6.58 -3.49 5.25
CA ASN A 94 7.91 -3.93 4.81
C ASN A 94 9.06 -3.17 5.48
N MET A 95 8.89 -1.88 5.74
CA MET A 95 9.92 -1.01 6.33
C MET A 95 9.65 -0.61 7.78
N ALA A 96 8.60 -1.16 8.41
CA ALA A 96 8.14 -0.75 9.74
C ALA A 96 7.84 0.77 9.82
N LEU A 97 7.28 1.33 8.75
CA LEU A 97 6.97 2.76 8.63
C LEU A 97 5.48 3.05 8.52
N SER A 98 4.62 2.04 8.39
CA SER A 98 3.22 2.21 8.04
C SER A 98 2.49 3.12 9.03
N PHE A 99 2.66 2.92 10.32
CA PHE A 99 2.00 3.74 11.34
C PHE A 99 2.52 5.20 11.35
N CYS A 100 3.82 5.40 11.23
CA CYS A 100 4.41 6.74 11.17
C CYS A 100 3.91 7.53 9.95
N LEU A 101 3.83 6.87 8.78
CA LEU A 101 3.30 7.49 7.56
C LEU A 101 1.79 7.77 7.65
N ALA A 102 1.04 6.90 8.34
CA ALA A 102 -0.39 7.11 8.59
C ALA A 102 -0.64 8.33 9.48
N GLN A 103 0.13 8.50 10.58
CA GLN A 103 0.06 9.68 11.43
C GLN A 103 0.36 10.94 10.63
N GLU A 104 1.47 10.97 9.86
CA GLU A 104 1.83 12.12 9.04
C GLU A 104 0.75 12.47 8.02
N PHE A 105 0.11 11.47 7.42
CA PHE A 105 -1.00 11.69 6.48
C PHE A 105 -2.23 12.28 7.19
N LEU A 106 -2.58 11.74 8.36
CA LEU A 106 -3.73 12.19 9.14
C LEU A 106 -3.56 13.63 9.66
N ASP A 107 -2.35 14.04 10.00
CA ASP A 107 -2.04 15.39 10.47
C ASP A 107 -2.05 16.46 9.38
N LYS A 108 -1.91 16.06 8.09
CA LYS A 108 -1.87 17.05 7.01
C LYS A 108 -3.19 17.81 6.88
N PRO A 109 -3.15 19.16 6.80
CA PRO A 109 -4.34 19.98 6.55
C PRO A 109 -4.73 19.90 5.07
N LEU A 110 -5.42 18.84 4.67
CA LEU A 110 -5.86 18.65 3.29
C LEU A 110 -7.21 19.32 3.02
N LEU A 111 -7.46 19.63 1.75
CA LEU A 111 -8.72 20.27 1.26
C LEU A 111 -9.89 19.26 1.23
N ARG A 112 -9.68 17.99 1.61
CA ARG A 112 -10.61 16.89 1.44
C ARG A 112 -10.64 15.93 2.62
N ASP A 113 -11.67 15.10 2.66
CA ASP A 113 -11.75 13.99 3.60
C ASP A 113 -10.62 12.99 3.38
N LYS A 114 -10.11 12.43 4.50
CA LYS A 114 -9.07 11.41 4.51
C LYS A 114 -9.63 10.07 4.98
N THR A 115 -9.07 8.99 4.45
CA THR A 115 -9.30 7.62 4.94
C THR A 115 -7.98 6.88 5.04
N VAL A 116 -7.87 5.99 6.01
CA VAL A 116 -6.71 5.11 6.18
C VAL A 116 -7.19 3.66 6.20
N ASP A 117 -6.55 2.83 5.40
CA ASP A 117 -6.80 1.39 5.37
C ASP A 117 -5.81 0.67 6.27
N GLY A 118 -6.31 -0.23 7.09
CA GLY A 118 -5.51 -1.11 7.92
C GLY A 118 -6.23 -2.43 8.17
N SER A 119 -5.62 -3.28 8.96
CA SER A 119 -6.20 -4.53 9.42
C SER A 119 -5.86 -4.79 10.88
N LEU A 120 -6.69 -5.55 11.58
CA LEU A 120 -6.43 -5.94 12.96
C LEU A 120 -5.07 -6.65 13.06
N ASN A 121 -4.23 -6.20 14.00
CA ASN A 121 -2.87 -6.69 14.22
C ASN A 121 -2.01 -6.73 12.93
N GLY A 122 -2.31 -5.85 11.98
CA GLY A 122 -1.61 -5.79 10.70
C GLY A 122 -1.79 -7.04 9.82
N MET A 123 -2.86 -7.83 10.02
CA MET A 123 -3.09 -9.07 9.28
C MET A 123 -3.03 -8.85 7.78
N GLY A 124 -2.26 -9.70 7.08
CA GLY A 124 -2.12 -9.66 5.63
C GLY A 124 -1.04 -10.60 5.13
N ARG A 125 -0.81 -10.58 3.83
CA ARG A 125 0.34 -11.27 3.25
C ARG A 125 1.61 -10.65 3.82
N THR A 126 2.55 -11.51 4.25
CA THR A 126 3.82 -11.05 4.82
C THR A 126 4.50 -9.99 3.93
N PRO A 127 4.89 -8.84 4.48
CA PRO A 127 5.01 -8.51 5.91
C PRO A 127 3.73 -8.01 6.58
N GLY A 128 2.60 -7.89 5.90
CA GLY A 128 1.34 -7.44 6.45
C GLY A 128 0.98 -6.00 6.13
N ASN A 129 -0.14 -5.57 6.66
CA ASN A 129 -0.71 -4.23 6.50
C ASN A 129 -0.41 -3.34 7.71
N LEU A 130 -0.83 -2.10 7.64
CA LEU A 130 -0.88 -1.18 8.78
C LEU A 130 -1.78 -1.76 9.90
N PRO A 131 -1.30 -1.89 11.15
CA PRO A 131 -2.12 -2.27 12.28
C PRO A 131 -3.14 -1.19 12.61
N ILE A 132 -4.44 -1.48 12.45
CA ILE A 132 -5.49 -0.47 12.53
C ILE A 132 -5.77 -0.02 13.97
N GLU A 133 -5.49 -0.86 14.97
CA GLU A 133 -5.59 -0.53 16.40
C GLU A 133 -4.72 0.67 16.77
N LEU A 134 -3.52 0.76 16.20
CA LEU A 134 -2.63 1.88 16.43
C LEU A 134 -3.19 3.19 15.85
N VAL A 135 -3.84 3.10 14.69
CA VAL A 135 -4.47 4.25 14.05
C VAL A 135 -5.72 4.67 14.81
N ALA A 136 -6.52 3.73 15.31
CA ALA A 136 -7.70 4.01 16.09
C ALA A 136 -7.36 4.76 17.40
N ASP A 137 -6.32 4.29 18.10
CA ASP A 137 -5.80 4.96 19.30
C ASP A 137 -5.32 6.39 18.97
N TYR A 138 -4.49 6.52 17.94
CA TYR A 138 -4.01 7.84 17.50
C TYR A 138 -5.16 8.81 17.15
N CYS A 139 -6.17 8.32 16.45
CA CYS A 139 -7.34 9.13 16.08
C CYS A 139 -8.14 9.55 17.34
N ASN A 140 -8.28 8.68 18.33
CA ASN A 140 -8.94 9.00 19.58
C ASN A 140 -8.22 10.10 20.34
N GLU A 141 -6.89 10.03 20.38
CA GLU A 141 -6.08 11.03 21.07
C GLU A 141 -6.00 12.38 20.35
N ASN A 142 -5.93 12.38 19.01
CA ASN A 142 -5.54 13.56 18.23
C ASN A 142 -6.65 14.14 17.34
N LEU A 143 -7.66 13.33 16.98
CA LEU A 143 -8.68 13.71 15.98
C LEU A 143 -10.12 13.70 16.53
N ASN A 144 -10.27 13.66 17.87
CA ASN A 144 -11.57 13.68 18.56
C ASN A 144 -12.53 12.58 18.05
N THR A 145 -12.00 11.38 17.80
CA THR A 145 -12.80 10.19 17.53
C THR A 145 -13.01 9.37 18.81
N HIS A 146 -13.86 8.35 18.74
CA HIS A 146 -14.22 7.51 19.88
C HIS A 146 -14.31 6.04 19.42
N TYR A 147 -13.25 5.51 18.83
CA TYR A 147 -13.14 4.09 18.51
C TYR A 147 -13.03 3.29 19.82
N ASP A 148 -13.77 2.20 19.92
CA ASP A 148 -13.69 1.31 21.08
C ASP A 148 -12.45 0.41 20.94
N LEU A 149 -11.42 0.72 21.70
CA LEU A 149 -10.15 -0.02 21.68
C LEU A 149 -10.27 -1.37 22.38
N ASP A 150 -11.12 -1.51 23.39
CA ASP A 150 -11.31 -2.77 24.10
C ASP A 150 -11.94 -3.81 23.15
N GLU A 151 -12.98 -3.43 22.40
CA GLU A 151 -13.60 -4.28 21.37
C GLU A 151 -12.59 -4.66 20.26
N ILE A 152 -11.74 -3.73 19.85
CA ILE A 152 -10.68 -4.00 18.87
C ILE A 152 -9.67 -5.01 19.43
N MET A 153 -9.25 -4.85 20.69
CA MET A 153 -8.26 -5.74 21.32
C MET A 153 -8.83 -7.13 21.59
N ASP A 154 -10.08 -7.23 22.00
CA ASP A 154 -10.78 -8.51 22.14
C ASP A 154 -10.89 -9.25 20.80
N ALA A 155 -11.26 -8.54 19.73
CA ALA A 155 -11.31 -9.13 18.39
C ALA A 155 -9.91 -9.61 17.92
N ILE A 156 -8.85 -8.88 18.24
CA ILE A 156 -7.48 -9.32 17.96
C ILE A 156 -7.14 -10.59 18.73
N GLN A 157 -7.43 -10.63 20.03
CA GLN A 157 -7.13 -11.76 20.90
C GLN A 157 -7.88 -13.02 20.45
N ASP A 158 -9.18 -12.91 20.22
CA ASP A 158 -10.05 -14.05 20.02
C ASP A 158 -10.00 -14.60 18.58
N HIS A 159 -9.74 -13.74 17.60
CA HIS A 159 -9.88 -14.11 16.19
C HIS A 159 -8.58 -13.99 15.39
N ILE A 160 -7.74 -12.99 15.66
CA ILE A 160 -6.56 -12.71 14.82
C ILE A 160 -5.30 -13.37 15.36
N ALA A 161 -5.08 -13.36 16.68
CA ALA A 161 -3.89 -13.94 17.29
C ALA A 161 -3.75 -15.45 17.03
N PRO A 162 -4.82 -16.27 17.07
CA PRO A 162 -4.75 -17.67 16.69
C PRO A 162 -4.28 -17.87 15.24
N ILE A 163 -4.81 -17.07 14.29
CA ILE A 163 -4.41 -17.13 12.87
C ILE A 163 -2.93 -16.76 12.71
N LYS A 164 -2.47 -15.72 13.43
CA LYS A 164 -1.06 -15.30 13.38
C LYS A 164 -0.10 -16.39 13.89
N GLY A 165 -0.54 -17.20 14.86
CA GLY A 165 0.21 -18.35 15.36
C GLY A 165 0.48 -19.39 14.29
N GLU A 166 -0.42 -19.56 13.33
CA GLU A 166 -0.29 -20.51 12.22
C GLU A 166 0.41 -19.91 10.99
N SER A 167 0.22 -18.62 10.73
CA SER A 167 0.73 -17.91 9.54
C SER A 167 1.28 -16.55 9.93
N ALA A 168 2.51 -16.51 10.34
CA ALA A 168 3.17 -15.30 10.83
C ALA A 168 3.28 -14.22 9.74
N TRP A 169 2.92 -12.99 10.11
CA TRP A 169 3.21 -11.76 9.35
C TRP A 169 3.92 -10.77 10.26
N GLY A 170 4.48 -9.73 9.69
CA GLY A 170 5.27 -8.71 10.36
C GLY A 170 6.58 -8.45 9.61
N TYR A 171 7.36 -7.53 10.14
CA TYR A 171 8.67 -7.18 9.59
C TYR A 171 9.59 -8.39 9.43
N SER A 172 10.26 -8.44 8.29
CA SER A 172 11.32 -9.43 8.02
C SER A 172 12.42 -8.78 7.15
N PRO A 173 13.71 -9.10 7.39
CA PRO A 173 14.83 -8.53 6.62
C PRO A 173 14.70 -8.74 5.12
N ALA A 174 14.29 -9.90 4.65
CA ALA A 174 14.15 -10.19 3.22
C ALA A 174 13.07 -9.33 2.55
N TYR A 175 11.94 -9.12 3.21
CA TYR A 175 10.88 -8.25 2.68
C TYR A 175 11.24 -6.76 2.78
N PHE A 176 12.02 -6.36 3.78
CA PHE A 176 12.66 -5.03 3.79
C PHE A 176 13.57 -4.84 2.58
N LEU A 177 14.38 -5.84 2.24
CA LEU A 177 15.27 -5.77 1.08
C LEU A 177 14.50 -5.65 -0.24
N SER A 178 13.39 -6.36 -0.43
CA SER A 178 12.55 -6.19 -1.61
C SER A 178 11.95 -4.77 -1.70
N ALA A 179 11.45 -4.25 -0.60
CA ALA A 179 10.90 -2.90 -0.51
C ALA A 179 11.96 -1.81 -0.81
N ARG A 180 13.19 -2.01 -0.33
CA ARG A 180 14.31 -1.10 -0.58
C ARG A 180 14.54 -0.82 -2.07
N PHE A 181 14.28 -1.81 -2.92
CA PHE A 181 14.43 -1.72 -4.38
C PHE A 181 13.10 -1.49 -5.11
N ASN A 182 11.99 -1.30 -4.37
CA ASN A 182 10.63 -1.20 -4.91
C ASN A 182 10.26 -2.40 -5.80
N LEU A 183 10.49 -3.61 -5.28
CA LEU A 183 10.29 -4.87 -5.98
C LEU A 183 9.02 -5.58 -5.50
N HIS A 184 8.39 -6.31 -6.41
CA HIS A 184 7.35 -7.26 -6.04
C HIS A 184 7.89 -8.26 -4.99
N ARG A 185 7.19 -8.37 -3.85
CA ARG A 185 7.63 -9.15 -2.68
C ARG A 185 7.97 -10.61 -3.00
N ASN A 186 7.32 -11.20 -4.02
CA ASN A 186 7.54 -12.59 -4.39
C ASN A 186 8.99 -12.88 -4.82
N TYR A 187 9.78 -11.90 -5.23
CA TYR A 187 11.20 -12.08 -5.45
C TYR A 187 11.93 -12.43 -4.15
N ALA A 188 11.66 -11.71 -3.06
CA ALA A 188 12.22 -12.05 -1.74
C ALA A 188 11.73 -13.41 -1.26
N GLU A 189 10.44 -13.68 -1.41
CA GLU A 189 9.83 -14.96 -1.03
C GLU A 189 10.44 -16.15 -1.80
N HIS A 190 10.64 -15.97 -3.12
CA HIS A 190 11.28 -16.98 -3.97
C HIS A 190 12.68 -17.34 -3.50
N TYR A 191 13.51 -16.33 -3.20
CA TYR A 191 14.87 -16.57 -2.70
C TYR A 191 14.90 -17.11 -1.27
N LEU A 192 13.98 -16.71 -0.40
CA LEU A 192 13.84 -17.31 0.94
C LEU A 192 13.54 -18.81 0.87
N HIS A 193 12.72 -19.27 -0.09
CA HIS A 193 12.39 -20.67 -0.26
C HIS A 193 13.56 -21.53 -0.77
N LYS A 194 14.65 -20.96 -1.30
CA LYS A 194 15.85 -21.71 -1.64
C LYS A 194 16.52 -22.33 -0.40
N GLY A 195 16.46 -21.62 0.73
CA GLY A 195 16.88 -22.14 2.05
C GLY A 195 18.40 -22.08 2.32
N ASP A 196 19.22 -21.82 1.32
CA ASP A 196 20.69 -21.79 1.39
C ASP A 196 21.30 -20.39 1.25
N LEU A 197 20.47 -19.37 0.99
CA LEU A 197 20.90 -17.98 0.80
C LEU A 197 20.97 -17.22 2.12
N THR A 198 22.04 -16.45 2.30
CA THR A 198 22.11 -15.43 3.34
C THR A 198 21.32 -14.16 2.95
N ASN A 199 21.00 -13.30 3.92
CA ASN A 199 20.39 -12.00 3.62
C ASN A 199 21.28 -11.13 2.70
N ARG A 200 22.61 -11.32 2.73
CA ARG A 200 23.55 -10.63 1.82
C ARG A 200 23.35 -11.12 0.40
N ASP A 201 23.23 -12.42 0.20
CA ASP A 201 23.02 -13.01 -1.13
C ASP A 201 21.69 -12.57 -1.70
N ILE A 202 20.61 -12.62 -0.90
CA ILE A 202 19.29 -12.10 -1.28
C ILE A 202 19.37 -10.63 -1.67
N ASN A 203 20.08 -9.79 -0.91
CA ASN A 203 20.25 -8.37 -1.24
C ASN A 203 20.95 -8.18 -2.60
N HIS A 204 21.97 -8.96 -2.91
CA HIS A 204 22.69 -8.88 -4.20
C HIS A 204 21.78 -9.33 -5.36
N LEU A 205 21.05 -10.43 -5.20
CA LEU A 205 20.12 -10.93 -6.20
C LEU A 205 18.99 -9.93 -6.47
N LEU A 206 18.39 -9.38 -5.42
CA LEU A 206 17.34 -8.37 -5.56
C LEU A 206 17.85 -7.06 -6.21
N ALA A 207 19.09 -6.67 -5.91
CA ALA A 207 19.71 -5.49 -6.54
C ALA A 207 19.97 -5.68 -8.04
N ALA A 208 20.16 -6.91 -8.50
CA ALA A 208 20.41 -7.27 -9.90
C ALA A 208 19.13 -7.36 -10.76
N ILE A 209 17.95 -7.26 -10.17
CA ILE A 209 16.69 -7.34 -10.90
C ILE A 209 16.55 -6.13 -11.84
N ASP A 210 16.30 -6.43 -13.12
CA ASP A 210 16.08 -5.43 -14.15
C ASP A 210 14.91 -4.49 -13.80
N PRO A 211 15.03 -3.16 -13.99
CA PRO A 211 13.96 -2.21 -13.72
C PRO A 211 12.61 -2.57 -14.37
N GLY A 212 12.61 -3.15 -15.56
CA GLY A 212 11.40 -3.56 -16.26
C GLY A 212 10.74 -4.83 -15.70
N LYS A 213 11.39 -5.53 -14.76
CA LYS A 213 10.89 -6.75 -14.11
C LYS A 213 10.44 -6.54 -12.67
N LYS A 214 10.51 -5.31 -12.15
CA LYS A 214 10.31 -5.02 -10.73
C LYS A 214 8.89 -5.27 -10.25
N THR A 215 7.90 -4.92 -11.06
CA THR A 215 6.49 -4.85 -10.65
C THR A 215 5.71 -6.14 -10.87
N ALA A 216 6.21 -7.00 -11.78
CA ALA A 216 5.63 -8.31 -12.07
C ALA A 216 6.67 -9.40 -11.78
N PHE A 217 6.34 -10.31 -10.87
CA PHE A 217 7.23 -11.42 -10.52
C PHE A 217 7.35 -12.43 -11.65
N ASP A 218 8.59 -12.77 -12.00
CA ASP A 218 8.96 -13.77 -13.00
C ASP A 218 9.91 -14.79 -12.35
N ALA A 219 9.38 -15.96 -12.01
CA ALA A 219 10.16 -17.01 -11.34
C ALA A 219 11.31 -17.54 -12.19
N ALA A 220 11.08 -17.72 -13.51
CA ALA A 220 12.12 -18.22 -14.42
C ALA A 220 13.25 -17.20 -14.59
N TYR A 221 12.93 -15.92 -14.55
CA TYR A 221 13.94 -14.86 -14.54
C TYR A 221 14.71 -14.82 -13.22
N ALA A 222 14.01 -14.96 -12.07
CA ALA A 222 14.64 -15.03 -10.77
C ALA A 222 15.62 -16.22 -10.64
N ASP A 223 15.26 -17.38 -11.17
CA ASP A 223 16.12 -18.56 -11.21
C ASP A 223 17.39 -18.38 -12.08
N LYS A 224 17.36 -17.52 -13.09
CA LYS A 224 18.55 -17.21 -13.90
C LYS A 224 19.55 -16.30 -13.20
N LEU A 225 19.10 -15.55 -12.19
CA LEU A 225 19.96 -14.69 -11.38
C LEU A 225 20.59 -15.44 -10.22
N TYR A 226 19.91 -16.53 -9.77
CA TYR A 226 20.39 -17.44 -8.73
C TYR A 226 21.54 -18.29 -9.24
#